data_b781837e79585f14c99d43ae22b400d5
#
_entry.id   b781837e79585f14c99d43ae22b400d5
#
_cell.length_a   1.000
_cell.length_b   1.000
_cell.length_c   1.000
_cell.angle_alpha   90.00
_cell.angle_beta   90.00
_cell.angle_gamma   90.00
#
_symmetry.space_group_name_H-M   'P 1'
#
loop_
_entity.id
_entity.type
_entity.pdbx_description
1 polymer ?
#
loop_
_entity_poly.entity_id
_entity_poly.type
_entity_poly.pdbx_seq_one_letter_code
_entity_poly.pdbx_strand_id
1 'polypeptide(L)'
;MKLRNNIIVSLINLGVSATTEHDVPVKDAYKAYAFRHAIEKSHKEFEDKRQGLVKSAGIEDGQKFDDRMKELRKLDKLSDKEKKELAEMEEKLKKFQELYTELLNDESEIGDIKVMSYESYHALAKENRGKEGKPDIFSIMQSELEGKLWEAPKEE
;
A
#
# COMPACT_ATOMS: atom_id res chain seq x y z
N MET A 1 -2.33 -14.46 9.53
CA MET A 1 -1.42 -14.20 8.37
C MET A 1 -0.83 -12.82 8.50
N LYS A 2 0.45 -12.67 8.20
CA LYS A 2 1.14 -11.38 8.17
C LYS A 2 1.53 -11.01 6.76
N LEU A 3 1.39 -9.73 6.41
CA LEU A 3 1.84 -9.17 5.14
C LEU A 3 2.65 -7.90 5.38
N ARG A 4 3.67 -7.68 4.56
CA ARG A 4 4.39 -6.41 4.55
C ARG A 4 3.48 -5.28 4.09
N ASN A 5 3.64 -4.11 4.69
CA ASN A 5 2.77 -2.97 4.39
C ASN A 5 2.85 -2.52 2.92
N ASN A 6 4.01 -2.65 2.26
CA ASN A 6 4.13 -2.35 0.84
C ASN A 6 3.22 -3.26 -0.03
N ILE A 7 3.01 -4.53 0.38
CA ILE A 7 2.07 -5.44 -0.31
C ILE A 7 0.64 -5.00 -0.08
N ILE A 8 0.28 -4.62 1.15
CA ILE A 8 -1.06 -4.10 1.49
C ILE A 8 -1.39 -2.86 0.65
N VAL A 9 -0.47 -1.89 0.60
CA VAL A 9 -0.61 -0.68 -0.21
C VAL A 9 -0.75 -1.01 -1.70
N SER A 10 0.06 -1.95 -2.20
CA SER A 10 -0.02 -2.39 -3.59
C SER A 10 -1.36 -3.03 -3.92
N LEU A 11 -1.88 -3.90 -3.05
CA LEU A 11 -3.19 -4.55 -3.23
C LEU A 11 -4.33 -3.51 -3.29
N ILE A 12 -4.31 -2.49 -2.43
CA ILE A 12 -5.29 -1.40 -2.47
C ILE A 12 -5.17 -0.59 -3.76
N ASN A 13 -3.96 -0.19 -4.14
CA ASN A 13 -3.72 0.60 -5.35
C ASN A 13 -4.09 -0.15 -6.64
N LEU A 14 -3.97 -1.46 -6.64
CA LEU A 14 -4.36 -2.33 -7.75
C LEU A 14 -5.87 -2.60 -7.80
N GLY A 15 -6.62 -2.15 -6.80
CA GLY A 15 -8.07 -2.21 -6.77
C GLY A 15 -8.64 -3.49 -6.16
N VAL A 16 -7.93 -4.09 -5.19
CA VAL A 16 -8.48 -5.24 -4.44
C VAL A 16 -9.82 -4.91 -3.78
N SER A 17 -10.01 -3.65 -3.40
CA SER A 17 -11.28 -3.13 -2.88
C SER A 17 -12.41 -3.07 -3.91
N ALA A 18 -12.08 -3.05 -5.21
CA ALA A 18 -13.06 -3.12 -6.30
C ALA A 18 -13.41 -4.58 -6.67
N THR A 19 -12.69 -5.56 -6.12
CA THR A 19 -12.97 -6.97 -6.33
C THR A 19 -14.09 -7.38 -5.39
N THR A 20 -15.18 -7.88 -5.94
CA THR A 20 -16.36 -8.27 -5.16
C THR A 20 -16.39 -9.77 -4.92
N GLU A 21 -17.09 -10.17 -3.87
CA GLU A 21 -17.41 -11.58 -3.60
C GLU A 21 -18.20 -12.25 -4.73
N HIS A 22 -18.75 -11.48 -5.67
CA HIS A 22 -19.44 -11.97 -6.86
C HIS A 22 -18.49 -12.46 -7.95
N ASP A 23 -17.22 -12.06 -7.89
CA ASP A 23 -16.19 -12.39 -8.89
C ASP A 23 -15.55 -13.78 -8.65
N VAL A 24 -15.93 -14.45 -7.56
CA VAL A 24 -15.41 -15.75 -7.16
C VAL A 24 -16.51 -16.79 -7.03
N PRO A 25 -16.20 -18.10 -7.12
CA PRO A 25 -17.16 -19.16 -6.82
C PRO A 25 -17.80 -19.00 -5.44
N VAL A 26 -19.10 -19.30 -5.34
CA VAL A 26 -19.91 -19.08 -4.10
C VAL A 26 -19.27 -19.69 -2.86
N LYS A 27 -18.64 -20.87 -2.99
CA LYS A 27 -17.94 -21.56 -1.88
C LYS A 27 -16.82 -20.71 -1.22
N ASP A 28 -16.25 -19.78 -1.97
CA ASP A 28 -15.15 -18.93 -1.51
C ASP A 28 -15.54 -17.44 -1.37
N ALA A 29 -16.77 -17.09 -1.72
CA ALA A 29 -17.23 -15.70 -1.67
C ALA A 29 -17.02 -15.05 -0.29
N TYR A 30 -17.34 -15.77 0.79
CA TYR A 30 -17.10 -15.27 2.15
C TYR A 30 -15.61 -15.09 2.46
N LYS A 31 -14.75 -15.99 1.98
CA LYS A 31 -13.31 -15.90 2.18
C LYS A 31 -12.71 -14.69 1.43
N ALA A 32 -13.17 -14.45 0.20
CA ALA A 32 -12.79 -13.27 -0.60
C ALA A 32 -13.23 -11.97 0.08
N TYR A 33 -14.45 -11.92 0.59
CA TYR A 33 -14.97 -10.79 1.37
C TYR A 33 -14.11 -10.55 2.62
N ALA A 34 -13.84 -11.57 3.41
CA ALA A 34 -13.05 -11.46 4.64
C ALA A 34 -11.63 -10.98 4.35
N PHE A 35 -11.00 -11.47 3.28
CA PHE A 35 -9.68 -11.01 2.85
C PHE A 35 -9.69 -9.55 2.46
N ARG A 36 -10.61 -9.12 1.57
CA ARG A 36 -10.76 -7.73 1.17
C ARG A 36 -10.91 -6.81 2.39
N HIS A 37 -11.83 -7.15 3.28
CA HIS A 37 -12.10 -6.34 4.47
C HIS A 37 -10.88 -6.24 5.39
N ALA A 38 -10.13 -7.33 5.56
CA ALA A 38 -8.91 -7.35 6.34
C ALA A 38 -7.81 -6.45 5.72
N ILE A 39 -7.64 -6.48 4.39
CA ILE A 39 -6.70 -5.61 3.68
C ILE A 39 -7.10 -4.12 3.83
N GLU A 40 -8.36 -3.79 3.64
CA GLU A 40 -8.88 -2.41 3.81
C GLU A 40 -8.65 -1.89 5.23
N LYS A 41 -8.93 -2.72 6.24
CA LYS A 41 -8.67 -2.38 7.64
C LYS A 41 -7.18 -2.14 7.91
N SER A 42 -6.32 -3.05 7.48
CA SER A 42 -4.88 -2.92 7.69
C SER A 42 -4.28 -1.74 6.93
N HIS A 43 -4.81 -1.41 5.74
CA HIS A 43 -4.42 -0.21 5.02
C HIS A 43 -4.80 1.07 5.77
N LYS A 44 -5.98 1.11 6.38
CA LYS A 44 -6.39 2.25 7.21
C LYS A 44 -5.45 2.45 8.40
N GLU A 45 -5.11 1.36 9.10
CA GLU A 45 -4.13 1.41 10.20
C GLU A 45 -2.75 1.87 9.72
N PHE A 46 -2.32 1.46 8.53
CA PHE A 46 -1.09 1.92 7.90
C PHE A 46 -1.15 3.44 7.62
N GLU A 47 -2.26 3.95 7.06
CA GLU A 47 -2.43 5.38 6.78
C GLU A 47 -2.43 6.22 8.06
N ASP A 48 -3.04 5.74 9.13
CA ASP A 48 -3.00 6.40 10.45
C ASP A 48 -1.56 6.49 10.97
N LYS A 49 -0.77 5.42 10.86
CA LYS A 49 0.66 5.42 11.20
C LYS A 49 1.45 6.39 10.30
N ARG A 50 1.20 6.36 8.98
CA ARG A 50 1.87 7.27 8.03
C ARG A 50 1.63 8.75 8.39
N GLN A 51 0.39 9.11 8.77
CA GLN A 51 0.10 10.46 9.24
C GLN A 51 0.85 10.80 10.54
N GLY A 52 1.02 9.84 11.43
CA GLY A 52 1.87 10.00 12.62
C GLY A 52 3.33 10.30 12.28
N LEU A 53 3.88 9.67 11.23
CA LEU A 53 5.25 9.90 10.77
C LEU A 53 5.46 11.33 10.24
N VAL A 54 4.47 11.92 9.59
CA VAL A 54 4.52 13.33 9.15
C VAL A 54 4.81 14.25 10.34
N LYS A 55 4.07 14.07 11.44
CA LYS A 55 4.27 14.81 12.69
C LYS A 55 5.62 14.51 13.33
N SER A 56 6.03 13.23 13.35
CA SER A 56 7.32 12.81 13.92
C SER A 56 8.52 13.36 13.14
N ALA A 57 8.36 13.64 11.86
CA ALA A 57 9.36 14.33 11.04
C ALA A 57 9.39 15.85 11.27
N GLY A 58 8.50 16.40 12.11
CA GLY A 58 8.39 17.81 12.38
C GLY A 58 7.65 18.60 11.30
N ILE A 59 6.76 17.92 10.57
CA ILE A 59 5.88 18.52 9.56
C ILE A 59 4.49 18.63 10.19
N GLU A 60 4.04 19.86 10.48
CA GLU A 60 2.75 20.11 11.13
C GLU A 60 1.59 20.00 10.14
N ASP A 61 1.77 20.52 8.94
CA ASP A 61 0.78 20.55 7.86
C ASP A 61 1.47 20.16 6.55
N GLY A 62 1.18 18.94 6.07
CA GLY A 62 1.82 18.38 4.87
C GLY A 62 1.54 19.20 3.61
N GLN A 63 0.31 19.73 3.44
CA GLN A 63 -0.04 20.52 2.26
C GLN A 63 0.73 21.85 2.23
N LYS A 64 0.74 22.58 3.33
CA LYS A 64 1.48 23.84 3.43
C LYS A 64 2.98 23.62 3.27
N PHE A 65 3.48 22.54 3.80
CA PHE A 65 4.88 22.14 3.65
C PHE A 65 5.23 21.90 2.18
N ASP A 66 4.45 21.14 1.48
CA ASP A 66 4.66 20.85 0.05
C ASP A 66 4.55 22.09 -0.81
N ASP A 67 3.56 22.94 -0.56
CA ASP A 67 3.36 24.18 -1.31
C ASP A 67 4.54 25.13 -1.10
N ARG A 68 4.99 25.30 0.15
CA ARG A 68 6.14 26.15 0.47
C ARG A 68 7.44 25.61 -0.13
N MET A 69 7.65 24.32 -0.09
CA MET A 69 8.84 23.71 -0.72
C MET A 69 8.84 23.91 -2.25
N LYS A 70 7.68 23.78 -2.90
CA LYS A 70 7.55 24.07 -4.33
C LYS A 70 7.80 25.53 -4.66
N GLU A 71 7.33 26.45 -3.85
CA GLU A 71 7.63 27.91 -4.01
C GLU A 71 9.13 28.15 -3.95
N LEU A 72 9.80 27.69 -2.89
CA LEU A 72 11.24 27.92 -2.71
C LEU A 72 12.07 27.33 -3.86
N ARG A 73 11.69 26.12 -4.35
CA ARG A 73 12.38 25.47 -5.47
C ARG A 73 12.19 26.14 -6.82
N LYS A 74 11.16 27.00 -6.99
CA LYS A 74 10.91 27.75 -8.22
C LYS A 74 11.65 29.09 -8.28
N LEU A 75 12.22 29.57 -7.17
CA LEU A 75 12.94 30.83 -7.14
C LEU A 75 14.32 30.68 -7.80
N ASP A 76 14.60 31.52 -8.79
CA ASP A 76 15.92 31.58 -9.46
C ASP A 76 17.05 31.98 -8.52
N LYS A 77 16.73 32.80 -7.50
CA LYS A 77 17.68 33.26 -6.47
C LYS A 77 17.00 33.20 -5.11
N LEU A 78 17.60 32.46 -4.19
CA LEU A 78 17.17 32.38 -2.81
C LEU A 78 18.00 33.35 -1.94
N SER A 79 17.36 34.08 -1.04
CA SER A 79 18.03 34.79 0.05
C SER A 79 18.66 33.78 1.03
N ASP A 80 19.58 34.21 1.87
CA ASP A 80 20.23 33.33 2.85
C ASP A 80 19.22 32.74 3.85
N LYS A 81 18.15 33.47 4.17
CA LYS A 81 17.05 32.95 5.00
C LYS A 81 16.26 31.82 4.29
N GLU A 82 15.96 32.02 3.02
CA GLU A 82 15.23 31.02 2.23
C GLU A 82 16.07 29.77 1.96
N LYS A 83 17.38 29.90 1.76
CA LYS A 83 18.28 28.73 1.66
C LYS A 83 18.28 27.92 2.94
N LYS A 84 18.33 28.57 4.10
CA LYS A 84 18.26 27.90 5.38
C LYS A 84 16.92 27.20 5.58
N GLU A 85 15.81 27.89 5.27
CA GLU A 85 14.47 27.33 5.33
C GLU A 85 14.35 26.08 4.44
N LEU A 86 14.82 26.14 3.20
CA LEU A 86 14.78 25.02 2.27
C LEU A 86 15.61 23.83 2.78
N ALA A 87 16.80 24.06 3.32
CA ALA A 87 17.64 23.02 3.89
C ALA A 87 16.97 22.34 5.09
N GLU A 88 16.33 23.08 5.99
CA GLU A 88 15.57 22.54 7.13
C GLU A 88 14.37 21.72 6.65
N MET A 89 13.68 22.15 5.58
CA MET A 89 12.58 21.42 4.99
C MET A 89 13.05 20.11 4.32
N GLU A 90 14.18 20.15 3.63
CA GLU A 90 14.77 18.96 3.00
C GLU A 90 15.21 17.92 4.04
N GLU A 91 15.76 18.34 5.17
CA GLU A 91 16.09 17.46 6.28
C GLU A 91 14.84 16.79 6.87
N LYS A 92 13.75 17.54 7.08
CA LYS A 92 12.47 16.98 7.53
C LYS A 92 11.89 15.97 6.53
N LEU A 93 11.96 16.29 5.24
CA LEU A 93 11.50 15.40 4.18
C LEU A 93 12.32 14.10 4.15
N LYS A 94 13.64 14.19 4.27
CA LYS A 94 14.53 13.03 4.34
C LYS A 94 14.18 12.14 5.53
N LYS A 95 14.03 12.73 6.70
CA LYS A 95 13.60 11.99 7.90
C LYS A 95 12.26 11.28 7.71
N PHE A 96 11.28 11.95 7.11
CA PHE A 96 10.00 11.33 6.78
C PHE A 96 10.19 10.16 5.82
N GLN A 97 10.99 10.30 4.76
CA GLN A 97 11.23 9.24 3.78
C GLN A 97 11.89 7.99 4.41
N GLU A 98 12.84 8.19 5.32
CA GLU A 98 13.48 7.10 6.06
C GLU A 98 12.44 6.33 6.90
N LEU A 99 11.68 7.04 7.72
CA LEU A 99 10.63 6.45 8.56
C LEU A 99 9.51 5.78 7.73
N TYR A 100 9.15 6.38 6.61
CA TYR A 100 8.15 5.81 5.71
C TYR A 100 8.64 4.52 5.04
N THR A 101 9.91 4.48 4.66
CA THR A 101 10.53 3.26 4.10
C THR A 101 10.55 2.13 5.12
N GLU A 102 10.86 2.42 6.37
CA GLU A 102 10.78 1.45 7.47
C GLU A 102 9.33 0.96 7.63
N LEU A 103 8.36 1.86 7.71
CA LEU A 103 6.94 1.50 7.82
C LEU A 103 6.45 0.63 6.66
N LEU A 104 6.89 0.87 5.42
CA LEU A 104 6.54 0.05 4.26
C LEU A 104 7.09 -1.38 4.36
N ASN A 105 8.24 -1.56 5.01
CA ASN A 105 8.88 -2.86 5.19
C ASN A 105 8.36 -3.63 6.42
N ASP A 106 7.68 -2.94 7.34
CA ASP A 106 7.05 -3.57 8.49
C ASP A 106 5.90 -4.50 8.07
N GLU A 107 5.62 -5.48 8.90
CA GLU A 107 4.53 -6.43 8.73
C GLU A 107 3.29 -6.02 9.54
N SER A 108 2.13 -6.13 8.92
CA SER A 108 0.83 -6.01 9.57
C SER A 108 0.12 -7.36 9.67
N GLU A 109 -0.54 -7.58 10.80
CA GLU A 109 -1.37 -8.78 11.02
C GLU A 109 -2.70 -8.63 10.27
N ILE A 110 -2.97 -9.56 9.35
CA ILE A 110 -4.20 -9.59 8.54
C ILE A 110 -5.28 -10.47 9.19
N GLY A 111 -4.91 -11.22 10.22
CA GLY A 111 -5.78 -12.19 10.89
C GLY A 111 -5.80 -13.57 10.22
N ASP A 112 -6.70 -14.42 10.67
CA ASP A 112 -6.87 -15.79 10.16
C ASP A 112 -7.70 -15.77 8.88
N ILE A 113 -7.03 -15.61 7.75
CA ILE A 113 -7.66 -15.69 6.43
C ILE A 113 -7.67 -17.15 5.98
N LYS A 114 -8.85 -17.66 5.68
CA LYS A 114 -8.99 -19.01 5.15
C LYS A 114 -8.53 -19.10 3.71
N VAL A 115 -7.79 -20.16 3.41
CA VAL A 115 -7.28 -20.42 2.05
C VAL A 115 -8.43 -20.61 1.07
N MET A 116 -8.38 -19.92 -0.06
CA MET A 116 -9.32 -20.05 -1.18
C MET A 116 -8.84 -21.13 -2.14
N SER A 117 -9.74 -21.63 -2.98
CA SER A 117 -9.39 -22.53 -4.09
C SER A 117 -8.58 -21.77 -5.16
N TYR A 118 -7.77 -22.48 -5.92
CA TYR A 118 -7.03 -21.93 -7.05
C TYR A 118 -7.95 -21.27 -8.10
N GLU A 119 -9.14 -21.83 -8.32
CA GLU A 119 -10.16 -21.28 -9.20
C GLU A 119 -10.60 -19.86 -8.76
N SER A 120 -10.83 -19.68 -7.45
CA SER A 120 -11.19 -18.38 -6.89
C SER A 120 -10.06 -17.36 -7.03
N TYR A 121 -8.82 -17.78 -6.83
CA TYR A 121 -7.65 -16.94 -7.10
C TYR A 121 -7.60 -16.51 -8.57
N HIS A 122 -7.84 -17.43 -9.50
CA HIS A 122 -7.85 -17.14 -10.92
C HIS A 122 -8.93 -16.13 -11.30
N ALA A 123 -10.12 -16.20 -10.69
CA ALA A 123 -11.20 -15.23 -10.88
C ALA A 123 -10.80 -13.85 -10.37
N LEU A 124 -10.23 -13.75 -9.17
CA LEU A 124 -9.72 -12.48 -8.61
C LEU A 124 -8.62 -11.86 -9.46
N ALA A 125 -7.70 -12.68 -9.98
CA ALA A 125 -6.60 -12.22 -10.79
C ALA A 125 -7.04 -11.74 -12.19
N LYS A 126 -8.09 -12.34 -12.77
CA LYS A 126 -8.59 -12.03 -14.11
C LYS A 126 -9.07 -10.57 -14.22
N GLU A 127 -9.82 -10.07 -13.24
CA GLU A 127 -10.36 -8.71 -13.23
C GLU A 127 -9.26 -7.63 -13.18
N ASN A 128 -8.06 -8.01 -12.77
CA ASN A 128 -6.94 -7.10 -12.57
C ASN A 128 -5.83 -7.23 -13.61
N ARG A 129 -6.00 -8.12 -14.61
CA ARG A 129 -5.04 -8.26 -15.71
C ARG A 129 -5.14 -7.09 -16.68
N GLY A 130 -4.00 -6.45 -16.95
CA GLY A 130 -3.83 -5.65 -18.15
C GLY A 130 -4.36 -4.22 -18.11
N LYS A 131 -4.51 -3.59 -16.95
CA LYS A 131 -4.65 -2.13 -16.90
C LYS A 131 -3.27 -1.52 -17.17
N GLU A 132 -3.11 -0.91 -18.36
CA GLU A 132 -1.86 -0.29 -18.80
C GLU A 132 -1.21 0.57 -17.71
N GLY A 133 0.09 0.35 -17.47
CA GLY A 133 0.90 1.12 -16.53
C GLY A 133 0.76 0.73 -15.05
N LYS A 134 0.00 -0.31 -14.70
CA LYS A 134 -0.08 -0.82 -13.33
C LYS A 134 0.69 -2.14 -13.18
N PRO A 135 1.37 -2.37 -12.04
CA PRO A 135 1.98 -3.67 -11.76
C PRO A 135 0.91 -4.77 -11.85
N ASP A 136 1.29 -5.90 -12.41
CA ASP A 136 0.40 -7.05 -12.52
C ASP A 136 0.10 -7.61 -11.13
N ILE A 137 -1.14 -7.42 -10.65
CA ILE A 137 -1.58 -7.95 -9.36
C ILE A 137 -1.40 -9.46 -9.27
N PHE A 138 -1.47 -10.15 -10.43
CA PHE A 138 -1.24 -11.58 -10.51
C PHE A 138 0.17 -11.96 -10.06
N SER A 139 1.20 -11.23 -10.53
CA SER A 139 2.58 -11.44 -10.11
C SER A 139 2.79 -11.18 -8.61
N ILE A 140 2.17 -10.12 -8.08
CA ILE A 140 2.27 -9.82 -6.65
C ILE A 140 1.53 -10.86 -5.82
N MET A 141 0.32 -11.24 -6.22
CA MET A 141 -0.47 -12.24 -5.52
C MET A 141 0.21 -13.62 -5.60
N GLN A 142 0.74 -14.00 -6.74
CA GLN A 142 1.42 -15.29 -6.89
C GLN A 142 2.66 -15.39 -6.01
N SER A 143 3.55 -14.41 -6.05
CA SER A 143 4.82 -14.48 -5.32
C SER A 143 4.69 -14.37 -3.80
N GLU A 144 3.72 -13.59 -3.31
CA GLU A 144 3.62 -13.24 -1.90
C GLU A 144 2.49 -13.98 -1.15
N LEU A 145 1.46 -14.46 -1.86
CA LEU A 145 0.24 -14.98 -1.28
C LEU A 145 -0.03 -16.46 -1.59
N GLU A 146 0.70 -17.03 -2.57
CA GLU A 146 0.56 -18.46 -2.89
C GLU A 146 0.89 -19.32 -1.66
N GLY A 147 0.05 -20.30 -1.39
CA GLY A 147 0.13 -21.12 -0.19
C GLY A 147 -0.32 -20.46 1.11
N LYS A 148 -0.53 -19.13 1.11
CA LYS A 148 -1.05 -18.38 2.26
C LYS A 148 -2.52 -18.05 2.10
N LEU A 149 -2.95 -17.69 0.89
CA LEU A 149 -4.30 -17.23 0.60
C LEU A 149 -5.08 -18.21 -0.29
N TRP A 150 -4.42 -18.94 -1.17
CA TRP A 150 -5.03 -19.96 -2.02
C TRP A 150 -4.18 -21.24 -2.09
N GLU A 151 -4.86 -22.33 -2.43
CA GLU A 151 -4.19 -23.62 -2.66
C GLU A 151 -3.27 -23.53 -3.88
N ALA A 152 -2.08 -24.11 -3.78
CA ALA A 152 -1.24 -24.29 -4.94
C ALA A 152 -1.93 -25.15 -6.00
N PRO A 153 -1.70 -24.94 -7.31
CA PRO A 153 -2.23 -25.82 -8.33
C PRO A 153 -1.77 -27.25 -8.07
N LYS A 154 -2.71 -28.20 -8.13
CA LYS A 154 -2.36 -29.62 -8.06
C LYS A 154 -1.59 -29.95 -9.33
N GLU A 155 -0.37 -30.45 -9.20
CA GLU A 155 0.35 -31.07 -10.31
C GLU A 155 -0.47 -32.29 -10.77
N GLU A 156 -0.90 -32.27 -12.05
CA GLU A 156 -1.54 -33.43 -12.69
C GLU A 156 -0.47 -34.44 -13.14
#